data_804e145a062fc096bbe44ecb3e66b2f8
#
_entry.id   804e145a062fc096bbe44ecb3e66b2f8
#
_cell.length_a   1.000
_cell.length_b   1.000
_cell.length_c   1.000
_cell.angle_alpha   90.00
_cell.angle_beta   90.00
_cell.angle_gamma   90.00
#
_symmetry.space_group_name_H-M   'P 1'
#
loop_
_entity.id
_entity.type
_entity.pdbx_description
1 polymer ?
#
loop_
_entity_poly.entity_id
_entity_poly.type
_entity_poly.pdbx_seq_one_letter_code
_entity_poly.pdbx_strand_id
1 'polypeptide(L)'
;MTNSVPEIQATLKTLFASGGGDGPEAVTAAMKSALSDLDWRQNSSKIVLLIADAPPHGIGEYGDGFATGSPDGEDPLQLAREMASRGITLFCVACEPALSGYQFATDFFRAISKITGGLLIPLATADLLAHVVVGSVLEMMNLESLIMEVGPAVGERVHGGSDVDEVARELHEKLLLRQEETKSLSFERIHVRA
;
A
#
# COMPACT_ATOMS: atom_id res chain seq x y z
N MET A 1 4.55 4.46 -19.19
CA MET A 1 3.53 3.45 -18.79
C MET A 1 2.83 2.91 -20.03
N THR A 2 2.49 1.61 -20.06
CA THR A 2 1.75 0.97 -21.16
C THR A 2 0.33 0.60 -20.75
N ASN A 3 -0.59 0.57 -21.71
CA ASN A 3 -1.94 0.02 -21.57
C ASN A 3 -2.11 -1.30 -22.35
N SER A 4 -1.03 -1.83 -22.88
CA SER A 4 -0.99 -3.07 -23.66
C SER A 4 -0.84 -4.28 -22.75
N VAL A 5 -1.90 -5.06 -22.58
CA VAL A 5 -1.85 -6.31 -21.80
C VAL A 5 -0.79 -7.29 -22.31
N PRO A 6 -0.65 -7.53 -23.64
CA PRO A 6 0.41 -8.40 -24.15
C PRO A 6 1.82 -7.92 -23.80
N GLU A 7 2.05 -6.62 -23.80
CA GLU A 7 3.35 -6.02 -23.46
C GLU A 7 3.69 -6.22 -21.97
N ILE A 8 2.69 -6.00 -21.08
CA ILE A 8 2.83 -6.29 -19.65
C ILE A 8 3.12 -7.77 -19.42
N GLN A 9 2.38 -8.67 -20.07
CA GLN A 9 2.60 -10.10 -19.95
C GLN A 9 4.00 -10.52 -20.44
N ALA A 10 4.46 -9.93 -21.53
CA ALA A 10 5.81 -10.19 -22.04
C ALA A 10 6.87 -9.74 -21.04
N THR A 11 6.72 -8.54 -20.46
CA THR A 11 7.64 -8.01 -19.44
C THR A 11 7.65 -8.90 -18.20
N LEU A 12 6.48 -9.30 -17.68
CA LEU A 12 6.40 -10.17 -16.51
C LEU A 12 7.11 -11.53 -16.73
N LYS A 13 7.05 -12.08 -17.95
CA LYS A 13 7.75 -13.33 -18.29
C LYS A 13 9.27 -13.21 -18.33
N THR A 14 9.81 -12.01 -18.44
CA THR A 14 11.26 -11.75 -18.43
C THR A 14 11.81 -11.55 -17.01
N LEU A 15 10.94 -11.42 -16.02
CA LEU A 15 11.37 -11.27 -14.64
C LEU A 15 12.02 -12.56 -14.16
N PHE A 16 13.16 -12.39 -13.55
CA PHE A 16 13.93 -13.48 -12.99
C PHE A 16 14.26 -13.14 -11.53
N ALA A 17 13.96 -14.06 -10.63
CA ALA A 17 14.31 -13.91 -9.22
C ALA A 17 15.82 -14.09 -9.06
N SER A 18 16.51 -13.05 -8.65
CA SER A 18 17.94 -13.06 -8.37
C SER A 18 18.21 -12.10 -7.22
N GLY A 19 19.23 -12.40 -6.44
CA GLY A 19 19.61 -11.63 -5.27
C GLY A 19 20.04 -12.54 -4.13
N GLY A 20 20.10 -12.00 -2.93
CA GLY A 20 20.52 -12.70 -1.73
C GLY A 20 21.73 -12.01 -1.11
N GLY A 21 22.13 -12.49 0.06
CA GLY A 21 23.23 -11.95 0.88
C GLY A 21 22.80 -11.84 2.32
N ASP A 22 21.65 -11.27 2.55
CA ASP A 22 21.02 -11.17 3.88
C ASP A 22 19.48 -11.30 3.74
N GLY A 23 18.76 -11.08 4.85
CA GLY A 23 17.29 -11.23 4.86
C GLY A 23 16.55 -9.99 4.36
N PRO A 24 16.85 -8.78 4.84
CA PRO A 24 16.25 -7.56 4.35
C PRO A 24 16.58 -7.27 2.88
N GLU A 25 15.69 -6.53 2.21
CA GLU A 25 15.77 -6.28 0.76
C GLU A 25 15.70 -4.79 0.42
N ALA A 26 15.97 -4.43 -0.84
CA ALA A 26 16.01 -3.06 -1.34
C ALA A 26 14.62 -2.41 -1.51
N VAL A 27 13.72 -2.62 -0.55
CA VAL A 27 12.34 -2.08 -0.58
C VAL A 27 12.32 -0.56 -0.69
N THR A 28 13.22 0.11 0.03
CA THR A 28 13.31 1.59 0.00
C THR A 28 13.66 2.10 -1.40
N ALA A 29 14.59 1.45 -2.10
CA ALA A 29 14.94 1.78 -3.49
C ALA A 29 13.75 1.57 -4.44
N ALA A 30 12.97 0.49 -4.27
CA ALA A 30 11.76 0.24 -5.05
C ALA A 30 10.70 1.33 -4.84
N MET A 31 10.50 1.78 -3.59
CA MET A 31 9.61 2.91 -3.28
C MET A 31 10.09 4.21 -3.93
N LYS A 32 11.40 4.47 -3.89
CA LYS A 32 12.00 5.64 -4.56
C LYS A 32 11.77 5.61 -6.06
N SER A 33 12.02 4.47 -6.71
CA SER A 33 11.77 4.30 -8.15
C SER A 33 10.29 4.50 -8.49
N ALA A 34 9.36 3.96 -7.70
CA ALA A 34 7.93 4.19 -7.91
C ALA A 34 7.54 5.67 -7.84
N LEU A 35 8.22 6.43 -6.97
CA LEU A 35 7.96 7.85 -6.77
C LEU A 35 8.59 8.75 -7.85
N SER A 36 9.81 8.43 -8.31
CA SER A 36 10.65 9.33 -9.11
C SER A 36 10.80 8.91 -10.57
N ASP A 37 10.79 7.60 -10.86
CA ASP A 37 11.13 7.08 -12.19
C ASP A 37 9.89 6.79 -13.04
N LEU A 38 8.69 6.80 -12.43
CA LEU A 38 7.45 6.55 -13.13
C LEU A 38 6.79 7.86 -13.56
N ASP A 39 6.41 7.91 -14.85
CA ASP A 39 5.63 9.01 -15.40
C ASP A 39 4.14 8.81 -15.08
N TRP A 40 3.73 9.32 -13.93
CA TRP A 40 2.35 9.24 -13.45
C TRP A 40 1.44 10.16 -14.24
N ARG A 41 0.33 9.62 -14.76
CA ARG A 41 -0.68 10.43 -15.44
C ARG A 41 -1.36 11.37 -14.45
N GLN A 42 -1.55 12.63 -14.86
CA GLN A 42 -2.38 13.56 -14.11
C GLN A 42 -3.84 13.06 -14.09
N ASN A 43 -4.55 13.35 -13.03
CA ASN A 43 -5.98 13.00 -12.89
C ASN A 43 -6.25 11.48 -13.02
N SER A 44 -5.34 10.65 -12.56
CA SER A 44 -5.53 9.20 -12.48
C SER A 44 -5.36 8.72 -11.04
N SER A 45 -6.10 7.69 -10.68
CA SER A 45 -5.81 6.91 -9.47
C SER A 45 -4.41 6.32 -9.59
N LYS A 46 -3.58 6.56 -8.60
CA LYS A 46 -2.20 6.10 -8.57
C LYS A 46 -2.05 5.03 -7.50
N ILE A 47 -1.85 3.80 -7.94
CA ILE A 47 -1.76 2.65 -7.05
C ILE A 47 -0.41 1.98 -7.25
N VAL A 48 0.28 1.71 -6.15
CA VAL A 48 1.47 0.85 -6.10
C VAL A 48 1.11 -0.40 -5.34
N LEU A 49 1.43 -1.56 -5.91
CA LEU A 49 1.36 -2.86 -5.23
C LEU A 49 2.81 -3.29 -4.96
N LEU A 50 3.21 -3.23 -3.71
CA LEU A 50 4.50 -3.70 -3.24
C LEU A 50 4.35 -5.13 -2.73
N ILE A 51 4.86 -6.09 -3.48
CA ILE A 51 4.81 -7.52 -3.14
C ILE A 51 6.15 -7.88 -2.52
N ALA A 52 6.16 -8.29 -1.25
CA ALA A 52 7.39 -8.53 -0.52
C ALA A 52 7.26 -9.73 0.43
N ASP A 53 8.36 -10.47 0.55
CA ASP A 53 8.57 -11.56 1.50
C ASP A 53 9.62 -11.20 2.58
N ALA A 54 10.24 -10.02 2.45
CA ALA A 54 11.26 -9.50 3.35
C ALA A 54 11.09 -8.00 3.59
N PRO A 55 11.56 -7.47 4.73
CA PRO A 55 11.53 -6.06 5.08
C PRO A 55 12.60 -5.24 4.36
N PRO A 56 12.54 -3.89 4.44
CA PRO A 56 13.65 -3.05 4.03
C PRO A 56 14.84 -3.16 4.96
N HIS A 57 16.00 -2.79 4.47
CA HIS A 57 17.17 -2.56 5.29
C HIS A 57 16.94 -1.43 6.32
N GLY A 58 17.64 -1.51 7.46
CA GLY A 58 17.74 -0.46 8.44
C GLY A 58 16.58 -0.33 9.41
N ILE A 59 15.65 -1.29 9.47
CA ILE A 59 14.56 -1.27 10.45
C ILE A 59 14.85 -2.05 11.74
N GLY A 60 16.05 -2.62 11.86
CA GLY A 60 16.50 -3.32 13.08
C GLY A 60 16.36 -4.83 13.03
N GLU A 61 16.14 -5.42 11.88
CA GLU A 61 16.08 -6.88 11.73
C GLU A 61 17.43 -7.53 11.97
N TYR A 62 17.38 -8.74 12.52
CA TYR A 62 18.58 -9.52 12.76
C TYR A 62 19.25 -9.94 11.45
N GLY A 63 20.58 -9.79 11.38
CA GLY A 63 21.36 -10.20 10.22
C GLY A 63 21.31 -9.23 9.05
N ASP A 64 20.76 -8.03 9.24
CA ASP A 64 20.72 -6.97 8.22
C ASP A 64 22.14 -6.46 7.91
N GLY A 65 22.58 -6.63 6.66
CA GLY A 65 23.87 -6.15 6.18
C GLY A 65 23.99 -4.63 6.09
N PHE A 66 22.85 -3.90 6.14
CA PHE A 66 22.76 -2.44 6.08
C PHE A 66 21.96 -1.89 7.26
N ALA A 67 22.32 -2.30 8.46
CA ALA A 67 21.60 -1.98 9.70
C ALA A 67 21.44 -0.48 9.99
N THR A 68 22.23 0.38 9.35
CA THR A 68 22.14 1.85 9.49
C THR A 68 21.15 2.52 8.55
N GLY A 69 20.47 1.76 7.70
CA GLY A 69 19.49 2.25 6.75
C GLY A 69 19.74 1.80 5.32
N SER A 70 18.87 2.24 4.40
CA SER A 70 19.05 1.99 2.99
C SER A 70 20.40 2.49 2.48
N PRO A 71 21.11 1.73 1.62
CA PRO A 71 22.39 2.16 1.04
C PRO A 71 22.34 3.50 0.31
N ASP A 72 21.18 3.88 -0.21
CA ASP A 72 20.93 5.13 -0.92
C ASP A 72 20.71 6.32 0.04
N GLY A 73 20.65 6.09 1.35
CA GLY A 73 20.40 7.13 2.36
C GLY A 73 18.95 7.63 2.40
N GLU A 74 18.03 6.97 1.74
CA GLU A 74 16.60 7.33 1.69
C GLU A 74 15.88 6.80 2.95
N ASP A 75 14.92 7.59 3.45
CA ASP A 75 14.02 7.20 4.53
C ASP A 75 12.70 6.68 3.96
N PRO A 76 12.35 5.39 4.16
CA PRO A 76 11.13 4.81 3.61
C PRO A 76 9.86 5.45 4.18
N LEU A 77 9.86 5.95 5.41
CA LEU A 77 8.70 6.66 5.98
C LEU A 77 8.52 8.05 5.36
N GLN A 78 9.61 8.72 5.00
CA GLN A 78 9.55 9.98 4.27
C GLN A 78 9.06 9.75 2.85
N LEU A 79 9.54 8.72 2.16
CA LEU A 79 9.05 8.33 0.84
C LEU A 79 7.55 8.01 0.87
N ALA A 80 7.06 7.29 1.88
CA ALA A 80 5.63 7.01 2.03
C ALA A 80 4.80 8.30 2.20
N ARG A 81 5.28 9.27 2.99
CA ARG A 81 4.62 10.58 3.14
C ARG A 81 4.62 11.36 1.81
N GLU A 82 5.71 11.29 1.06
CA GLU A 82 5.79 11.92 -0.25
C GLU A 82 4.85 11.24 -1.26
N MET A 83 4.76 9.91 -1.26
CA MET A 83 3.76 9.18 -2.04
C MET A 83 2.33 9.64 -1.70
N ALA A 84 2.00 9.72 -0.41
CA ALA A 84 0.71 10.21 0.04
C ALA A 84 0.41 11.64 -0.45
N SER A 85 1.39 12.56 -0.35
CA SER A 85 1.24 13.95 -0.82
C SER A 85 1.01 14.07 -2.33
N ARG A 86 1.47 13.09 -3.11
CA ARG A 86 1.24 13.00 -4.57
C ARG A 86 0.00 12.18 -4.94
N GLY A 87 -0.79 11.75 -3.95
CA GLY A 87 -1.97 10.91 -4.15
C GLY A 87 -1.63 9.50 -4.67
N ILE A 88 -0.47 8.96 -4.29
CA ILE A 88 -0.06 7.60 -4.61
C ILE A 88 -0.40 6.71 -3.41
N THR A 89 -1.30 5.75 -3.61
CA THR A 89 -1.69 4.77 -2.58
C THR A 89 -0.83 3.52 -2.70
N LEU A 90 -0.24 3.09 -1.59
CA LEU A 90 0.62 1.92 -1.51
C LEU A 90 -0.10 0.77 -0.80
N PHE A 91 -0.41 -0.28 -1.55
CA PHE A 91 -0.83 -1.57 -0.99
C PHE A 91 0.40 -2.46 -0.84
N CYS A 92 0.63 -2.97 0.37
CA CYS A 92 1.69 -3.93 0.62
C CYS A 92 1.10 -5.34 0.64
N VAL A 93 1.64 -6.24 -0.17
CA VAL A 93 1.25 -7.64 -0.25
C VAL A 93 2.32 -8.45 0.45
N ALA A 94 1.99 -8.95 1.64
CA ALA A 94 2.88 -9.73 2.49
C ALA A 94 2.91 -11.20 2.03
N CYS A 95 4.01 -11.66 1.46
CA CYS A 95 4.17 -13.07 1.09
C CYS A 95 4.40 -13.91 2.36
N GLU A 96 3.38 -14.66 2.73
CA GLU A 96 3.37 -15.46 3.96
C GLU A 96 3.73 -16.93 3.70
N PRO A 97 4.39 -17.62 4.63
CA PRO A 97 4.73 -17.17 5.99
C PRO A 97 6.08 -16.43 6.10
N ALA A 98 6.75 -16.10 5.00
CA ALA A 98 8.09 -15.54 5.02
C ALA A 98 8.14 -14.18 5.73
N LEU A 99 7.22 -13.26 5.38
CA LEU A 99 7.24 -11.90 5.94
C LEU A 99 6.98 -11.88 7.46
N SER A 100 6.04 -12.69 7.95
CA SER A 100 5.74 -12.78 9.38
C SER A 100 6.84 -13.44 10.22
N GLY A 101 7.85 -14.03 9.59
CA GLY A 101 9.05 -14.53 10.23
C GLY A 101 10.00 -13.43 10.74
N TYR A 102 9.89 -12.22 10.23
CA TYR A 102 10.67 -11.07 10.65
C TYR A 102 10.04 -10.35 11.85
N GLN A 103 10.87 -9.71 12.66
CA GLN A 103 10.41 -9.09 13.92
C GLN A 103 9.61 -7.81 13.69
N PHE A 104 10.03 -6.97 12.73
CA PHE A 104 9.47 -5.62 12.52
C PHE A 104 8.76 -5.46 11.18
N ALA A 105 8.91 -6.40 10.26
CA ALA A 105 8.40 -6.31 8.89
C ALA A 105 6.89 -5.99 8.81
N THR A 106 6.08 -6.75 9.55
CA THR A 106 4.61 -6.59 9.53
C THR A 106 4.18 -5.18 9.98
N ASP A 107 4.78 -4.66 11.05
CA ASP A 107 4.44 -3.34 11.57
C ASP A 107 4.94 -2.24 10.64
N PHE A 108 6.11 -2.41 10.04
CA PHE A 108 6.65 -1.50 9.04
C PHE A 108 5.72 -1.40 7.82
N PHE A 109 5.38 -2.52 7.18
CA PHE A 109 4.52 -2.51 6.00
C PHE A 109 3.11 -2.01 6.29
N ARG A 110 2.57 -2.31 7.48
CA ARG A 110 1.30 -1.74 7.93
C ARG A 110 1.39 -0.22 8.08
N ALA A 111 2.49 0.30 8.61
CA ALA A 111 2.68 1.73 8.79
C ALA A 111 2.76 2.48 7.45
N ILE A 112 3.58 2.04 6.50
CA ILE A 112 3.71 2.71 5.19
C ILE A 112 2.43 2.61 4.34
N SER A 113 1.73 1.47 4.39
CA SER A 113 0.41 1.34 3.76
C SER A 113 -0.58 2.35 4.35
N LYS A 114 -0.66 2.43 5.69
CA LYS A 114 -1.57 3.37 6.38
C LYS A 114 -1.25 4.84 6.07
N ILE A 115 0.03 5.20 5.98
CA ILE A 115 0.45 6.57 5.63
C ILE A 115 -0.08 6.97 4.25
N THR A 116 -0.12 6.05 3.30
CA THR A 116 -0.58 6.30 1.93
C THR A 116 -2.07 6.03 1.69
N GLY A 117 -2.81 5.62 2.73
CA GLY A 117 -4.23 5.26 2.61
C GLY A 117 -4.50 3.88 2.01
N GLY A 118 -3.46 3.05 1.89
CA GLY A 118 -3.59 1.66 1.45
C GLY A 118 -3.65 0.65 2.60
N LEU A 119 -3.49 -0.63 2.27
CA LEU A 119 -3.59 -1.74 3.22
C LEU A 119 -2.39 -2.67 3.12
N LEU A 120 -2.10 -3.36 4.23
CA LEU A 120 -1.24 -4.54 4.25
C LEU A 120 -2.11 -5.79 4.04
N ILE A 121 -1.82 -6.55 2.99
CA ILE A 121 -2.62 -7.67 2.53
C ILE A 121 -1.79 -8.95 2.64
N PRO A 122 -2.16 -9.92 3.50
CA PRO A 122 -1.46 -11.19 3.57
C PRO A 122 -1.74 -12.04 2.32
N LEU A 123 -0.70 -12.60 1.72
CA LEU A 123 -0.75 -13.51 0.59
C LEU A 123 -0.19 -14.87 1.00
N ALA A 124 -1.06 -15.83 1.29
CA ALA A 124 -0.68 -17.17 1.72
C ALA A 124 -0.28 -18.08 0.53
N THR A 125 -0.82 -17.83 -0.65
CA THR A 125 -0.53 -18.60 -1.87
C THR A 125 -0.51 -17.68 -3.09
N ALA A 126 0.36 -17.97 -4.05
CA ALA A 126 0.49 -17.16 -5.27
C ALA A 126 -0.80 -17.10 -6.11
N ASP A 127 -1.65 -18.13 -6.03
CA ASP A 127 -2.92 -18.18 -6.77
C ASP A 127 -3.89 -17.06 -6.40
N LEU A 128 -3.78 -16.52 -5.19
CA LEU A 128 -4.60 -15.41 -4.71
C LEU A 128 -4.14 -14.04 -5.20
N LEU A 129 -2.94 -13.93 -5.79
CA LEU A 129 -2.39 -12.64 -6.20
C LEU A 129 -3.28 -11.87 -7.16
N ALA A 130 -3.89 -12.55 -8.14
CA ALA A 130 -4.81 -11.91 -9.07
C ALA A 130 -6.02 -11.29 -8.35
N HIS A 131 -6.57 -11.96 -7.34
CA HIS A 131 -7.67 -11.45 -6.52
C HIS A 131 -7.24 -10.23 -5.68
N VAL A 132 -6.03 -10.27 -5.13
CA VAL A 132 -5.45 -9.15 -4.39
C VAL A 132 -5.33 -7.92 -5.30
N VAL A 133 -4.77 -8.08 -6.50
CA VAL A 133 -4.61 -6.98 -7.46
C VAL A 133 -5.96 -6.36 -7.82
N VAL A 134 -6.92 -7.20 -8.23
CA VAL A 134 -8.27 -6.73 -8.62
C VAL A 134 -8.99 -6.09 -7.43
N GLY A 135 -8.92 -6.73 -6.26
CA GLY A 135 -9.56 -6.23 -5.05
C GLY A 135 -9.02 -4.86 -4.61
N SER A 136 -7.70 -4.67 -4.63
CA SER A 136 -7.07 -3.39 -4.30
C SER A 136 -7.51 -2.26 -5.24
N VAL A 137 -7.61 -2.54 -6.54
CA VAL A 137 -8.09 -1.56 -7.52
C VAL A 137 -9.57 -1.21 -7.28
N LEU A 138 -10.42 -2.21 -7.04
CA LEU A 138 -11.85 -1.98 -6.79
C LEU A 138 -12.08 -1.21 -5.49
N GLU A 139 -11.33 -1.51 -4.44
CA GLU A 139 -11.40 -0.77 -3.17
C GLU A 139 -11.03 0.69 -3.37
N MET A 140 -9.93 0.96 -4.09
CA MET A 140 -9.51 2.33 -4.39
C MET A 140 -10.54 3.08 -5.23
N MET A 141 -11.12 2.46 -6.26
CA MET A 141 -12.17 3.08 -7.08
C MET A 141 -13.41 3.44 -6.26
N ASN A 142 -13.82 2.55 -5.34
CA ASN A 142 -14.95 2.81 -4.44
C ASN A 142 -14.66 3.98 -3.50
N LEU A 143 -13.46 4.02 -2.91
CA LEU A 143 -13.03 5.10 -2.03
C LEU A 143 -12.99 6.45 -2.77
N GLU A 144 -12.43 6.49 -3.97
CA GLU A 144 -12.40 7.71 -4.80
C GLU A 144 -13.81 8.19 -5.17
N SER A 145 -14.70 7.27 -5.55
CA SER A 145 -16.09 7.61 -5.83
C SER A 145 -16.77 8.25 -4.63
N LEU A 146 -16.56 7.68 -3.43
CA LEU A 146 -17.07 8.23 -2.19
C LEU A 146 -16.48 9.61 -1.88
N ILE A 147 -15.18 9.79 -2.04
CA ILE A 147 -14.50 11.08 -1.84
C ILE A 147 -15.05 12.14 -2.79
N MET A 148 -15.31 11.79 -4.05
CA MET A 148 -15.89 12.73 -5.01
C MET A 148 -17.32 13.15 -4.62
N GLU A 149 -18.11 12.23 -4.07
CA GLU A 149 -19.49 12.50 -3.66
C GLU A 149 -19.57 13.38 -2.42
N VAL A 150 -18.81 13.03 -1.36
CA VAL A 150 -18.95 13.67 -0.05
C VAL A 150 -17.85 14.68 0.27
N GLY A 151 -16.71 14.60 -0.42
CA GLY A 151 -15.52 15.40 -0.15
C GLY A 151 -15.76 16.91 -0.14
N PRO A 152 -16.47 17.50 -1.11
CA PRO A 152 -16.78 18.94 -1.09
C PRO A 152 -17.53 19.38 0.17
N ALA A 153 -18.56 18.63 0.57
CA ALA A 153 -19.35 18.95 1.76
C ALA A 153 -18.54 18.80 3.06
N VAL A 154 -17.67 17.79 3.12
CA VAL A 154 -16.73 17.60 4.24
C VAL A 154 -15.73 18.74 4.29
N GLY A 155 -15.15 19.11 3.15
CA GLY A 155 -14.19 20.20 3.03
C GLY A 155 -14.77 21.53 3.51
N GLU A 156 -15.97 21.89 3.11
CA GLU A 156 -16.66 23.12 3.56
C GLU A 156 -16.84 23.15 5.08
N ARG A 157 -17.26 22.04 5.67
CA ARG A 157 -17.48 21.95 7.12
C ARG A 157 -16.20 22.05 7.93
N VAL A 158 -15.14 21.34 7.50
CA VAL A 158 -13.84 21.38 8.17
C VAL A 158 -13.19 22.75 8.05
N HIS A 159 -13.26 23.39 6.87
CA HIS A 159 -12.79 24.77 6.71
C HIS A 159 -13.63 25.77 7.50
N GLY A 160 -14.92 25.48 7.70
CA GLY A 160 -15.82 26.26 8.55
C GLY A 160 -15.59 26.08 10.06
N GLY A 161 -14.63 25.26 10.47
CA GLY A 161 -14.23 25.03 11.85
C GLY A 161 -14.96 23.89 12.57
N SER A 162 -15.69 23.05 11.84
CA SER A 162 -16.27 21.83 12.43
C SER A 162 -15.18 20.84 12.81
N ASP A 163 -15.39 20.12 13.91
CA ASP A 163 -14.49 19.06 14.36
C ASP A 163 -14.48 17.89 13.37
N VAL A 164 -13.28 17.41 13.01
CA VAL A 164 -13.12 16.34 12.01
C VAL A 164 -13.77 15.03 12.46
N ASP A 165 -13.68 14.69 13.76
CA ASP A 165 -14.26 13.47 14.31
C ASP A 165 -15.79 13.53 14.34
N GLU A 166 -16.35 14.72 14.54
CA GLU A 166 -17.80 14.94 14.47
C GLU A 166 -18.32 14.77 13.04
N VAL A 167 -17.63 15.38 12.07
CA VAL A 167 -17.96 15.24 10.64
C VAL A 167 -17.84 13.79 10.18
N ALA A 168 -16.82 13.09 10.62
CA ALA A 168 -16.61 11.67 10.29
C ALA A 168 -17.72 10.78 10.87
N ARG A 169 -18.16 11.02 12.11
CA ARG A 169 -19.27 10.28 12.74
C ARG A 169 -20.58 10.48 11.98
N GLU A 170 -20.94 11.73 11.69
CA GLU A 170 -22.17 12.01 10.95
C GLU A 170 -22.17 11.41 9.54
N LEU A 171 -21.01 11.44 8.87
CA LEU A 171 -20.86 10.82 7.56
C LEU A 171 -21.04 9.31 7.65
N HIS A 172 -20.43 8.68 8.63
CA HIS A 172 -20.57 7.25 8.87
C HIS A 172 -22.04 6.84 9.11
N GLU A 173 -22.76 7.59 9.96
CA GLU A 173 -24.19 7.35 10.20
C GLU A 173 -25.03 7.50 8.94
N LYS A 174 -24.76 8.52 8.12
CA LYS A 174 -25.46 8.72 6.84
C LYS A 174 -25.21 7.60 5.84
N LEU A 175 -23.97 7.09 5.75
CA LEU A 175 -23.62 5.95 4.89
C LEU A 175 -24.30 4.66 5.34
N LEU A 176 -24.36 4.41 6.66
CA LEU A 176 -25.09 3.27 7.22
C LEU A 176 -26.59 3.33 6.91
N LEU A 177 -27.21 4.51 6.98
CA LEU A 177 -28.63 4.68 6.67
C LEU A 177 -28.94 4.45 5.18
N ARG A 178 -27.98 4.69 4.29
CA ARG A 178 -28.15 4.42 2.84
C ARG A 178 -28.00 2.94 2.48
N GLN A 179 -27.59 2.09 3.42
CA GLN A 179 -27.23 0.69 3.16
C GLN A 179 -26.15 0.54 2.05
N GLU A 180 -25.35 1.57 1.85
CA GLU A 180 -24.20 1.52 0.95
C GLU A 180 -23.08 0.75 1.62
N GLU A 181 -22.98 -0.53 1.31
CA GLU A 181 -21.81 -1.33 1.66
C GLU A 181 -20.66 -0.92 0.74
N THR A 182 -19.66 -0.25 1.30
CA THR A 182 -18.37 -0.12 0.60
C THR A 182 -17.77 -1.51 0.44
N LYS A 183 -17.51 -1.92 -0.80
CA LYS A 183 -16.82 -3.18 -1.05
C LYS A 183 -15.39 -3.07 -0.55
N SER A 184 -15.13 -3.59 0.62
CA SER A 184 -13.77 -3.67 1.17
C SER A 184 -13.22 -5.07 0.98
N LEU A 185 -11.88 -5.17 0.84
CA LEU A 185 -11.19 -6.44 0.86
C LEU A 185 -11.31 -7.03 2.28
N SER A 186 -12.00 -8.17 2.39
CA SER A 186 -12.07 -8.92 3.63
C SER A 186 -10.99 -10.01 3.63
N PHE A 187 -10.10 -9.98 4.62
CA PHE A 187 -9.08 -11.01 4.82
C PHE A 187 -9.46 -11.87 6.02
N GLU A 188 -9.38 -13.18 5.85
CA GLU A 188 -9.38 -14.06 7.03
C GLU A 188 -8.13 -13.74 7.87
N ARG A 189 -8.34 -13.53 9.17
CA ARG A 189 -7.21 -13.35 10.10
C ARG A 189 -6.37 -14.61 10.07
N ILE A 190 -5.15 -14.52 9.54
CA ILE A 190 -4.17 -15.56 9.77
C ILE A 190 -3.93 -15.59 11.27
N HIS A 191 -4.24 -16.72 11.90
CA HIS A 191 -4.01 -16.90 13.34
C HIS A 191 -2.50 -16.79 13.59
N VAL A 192 -2.09 -15.64 14.11
CA VAL A 192 -0.78 -15.52 14.76
C VAL A 192 -0.88 -16.39 16.01
N ARG A 193 -0.25 -17.54 16.00
CA ARG A 193 -0.07 -18.34 17.21
C ARG A 193 0.76 -17.51 18.17
N ALA A 194 0.19 -17.24 19.33
CA ALA A 194 0.86 -16.63 20.48
C ALA A 194 2.01 -17.53 20.96
#